data_7fdf818a553e8c1a38c89d850f02ffe0
#
_entry.id   7fdf818a553e8c1a38c89d850f02ffe0
#
_cell.length_a   1.000
_cell.length_b   1.000
_cell.length_c   1.000
_cell.angle_alpha   90.00
_cell.angle_beta   90.00
_cell.angle_gamma   90.00
#
_symmetry.space_group_name_H-M   'P 1'
#
loop_
_entity.id
_entity.type
_entity.pdbx_description
1 polymer ?
#
loop_
_entity_poly.entity_id
_entity_poly.type
_entity_poly.pdbx_seq_one_letter_code
_entity_poly.pdbx_strand_id
1 'polypeptide(L)'
;MDLNYFSYFSEIEDTFIRRRGKHLMLSPIDWALIESWKERGVPLHVALRGIEHSFDSYEARKHKRTVKTLLYCQEEVEAQYAEWLESRIGSHDESDGVQEEESPDKSPFSRDVVLDHLGRLLKSFAELAADPLQQGELKEALERAASLLVEVRDEYENAAQPDTRKLEESLTGLDRMLDDAIRKSIPDVHLTAITTEVESQLKPYKRHMDKTAYEQTRTNLLRKRLREYFDVPRLSLFYL
;
A
#
# COMPACT_ATOMS: atom_id res chain seq x y z
N MET A 1 8.47 -1.66 14.26
CA MET A 1 7.66 -2.66 13.52
C MET A 1 6.41 -1.95 13.10
N ASP A 2 6.38 -1.51 11.86
CA ASP A 2 5.30 -0.67 11.34
C ASP A 2 4.02 -1.48 11.16
N LEU A 3 3.11 -1.27 12.09
CA LEU A 3 1.80 -1.95 12.16
C LEU A 3 0.89 -1.65 10.95
N ASN A 4 1.20 -0.65 10.13
CA ASN A 4 0.28 -0.17 9.10
C ASN A 4 0.62 -0.60 7.65
N TYR A 5 1.89 -0.88 7.33
CA TYR A 5 2.23 -1.50 6.03
C TYR A 5 1.67 -2.92 5.96
N PHE A 6 1.82 -3.65 7.04
CA PHE A 6 1.26 -4.99 7.18
C PHE A 6 -0.27 -4.98 7.26
N SER A 7 -0.94 -3.91 7.74
CA SER A 7 -2.38 -3.99 7.99
C SER A 7 -3.19 -4.19 6.71
N TYR A 8 -3.01 -3.38 5.65
CA TYR A 8 -3.82 -3.54 4.42
C TYR A 8 -3.59 -4.90 3.75
N PHE A 9 -2.33 -5.27 3.56
CA PHE A 9 -1.98 -6.55 2.95
C PHE A 9 -2.27 -7.72 3.88
N SER A 10 -1.92 -7.61 5.15
CA SER A 10 -2.14 -8.67 6.13
C SER A 10 -3.62 -8.90 6.41
N GLU A 11 -4.43 -7.86 6.52
CA GLU A 11 -5.87 -7.99 6.71
C GLU A 11 -6.56 -8.64 5.51
N ILE A 12 -6.14 -8.28 4.28
CA ILE A 12 -6.64 -8.93 3.07
C ILE A 12 -6.16 -10.39 3.01
N GLU A 13 -4.88 -10.64 3.30
CA GLU A 13 -4.31 -11.98 3.33
C GLU A 13 -5.01 -12.86 4.37
N ASP A 14 -5.13 -12.39 5.60
CA ASP A 14 -5.77 -13.11 6.70
C ASP A 14 -7.25 -13.41 6.40
N THR A 15 -7.98 -12.43 5.86
CA THR A 15 -9.37 -12.61 5.48
C THR A 15 -9.50 -13.62 4.36
N PHE A 16 -8.67 -13.54 3.32
CA PHE A 16 -8.70 -14.47 2.21
C PHE A 16 -8.29 -15.90 2.65
N ILE A 17 -7.23 -16.05 3.46
CA ILE A 17 -6.79 -17.34 4.00
C ILE A 17 -7.87 -17.94 4.90
N ARG A 18 -8.46 -17.15 5.79
CA ARG A 18 -9.55 -17.57 6.68
C ARG A 18 -10.74 -18.09 5.89
N ARG A 19 -11.21 -17.36 4.89
CA ARG A 19 -12.37 -17.74 4.05
C ARG A 19 -12.05 -18.93 3.15
N ARG A 20 -10.84 -19.03 2.64
CA ARG A 20 -10.40 -20.17 1.81
C ARG A 20 -10.25 -21.47 2.61
N GLY A 21 -10.03 -21.39 3.91
CA GLY A 21 -9.90 -22.55 4.81
C GLY A 21 -8.62 -23.37 4.62
N LYS A 22 -7.57 -22.81 3.97
CA LYS A 22 -6.27 -23.46 3.77
C LYS A 22 -5.15 -22.45 4.03
N HIS A 23 -4.18 -22.84 4.85
CA HIS A 23 -2.98 -22.06 5.18
C HIS A 23 -1.95 -22.04 4.02
N LEU A 24 -2.38 -21.61 2.84
CA LEU A 24 -1.45 -21.36 1.75
C LEU A 24 -1.27 -19.85 1.64
N MET A 25 -0.04 -19.38 1.66
CA MET A 25 0.31 -17.97 1.44
C MET A 25 -0.26 -17.45 0.12
N LEU A 26 -0.48 -16.15 0.04
CA LEU A 26 -0.87 -15.48 -1.19
C LEU A 26 0.20 -15.71 -2.28
N SER A 27 -0.26 -15.89 -3.50
CA SER A 27 0.63 -15.97 -4.66
C SER A 27 1.14 -14.58 -5.06
N PRO A 28 2.25 -14.46 -5.81
CA PRO A 28 2.70 -13.17 -6.34
C PRO A 28 1.64 -12.43 -7.18
N ILE A 29 0.74 -13.16 -7.84
CA ILE A 29 -0.38 -12.58 -8.58
C ILE A 29 -1.39 -11.95 -7.61
N ASP A 30 -1.69 -12.60 -6.49
CA ASP A 30 -2.59 -12.08 -5.48
C ASP A 30 -2.01 -10.80 -4.85
N TRP A 31 -0.69 -10.78 -4.62
CA TRP A 31 0.02 -9.59 -4.15
C TRP A 31 -0.05 -8.43 -5.14
N ALA A 32 0.16 -8.69 -6.43
CA ALA A 32 0.04 -7.67 -7.47
C ALA A 32 -1.39 -7.11 -7.56
N LEU A 33 -2.40 -7.95 -7.35
CA LEU A 33 -3.79 -7.52 -7.31
C LEU A 33 -4.07 -6.62 -6.11
N ILE A 34 -3.61 -6.99 -4.92
CA ILE A 34 -3.74 -6.15 -3.72
C ILE A 34 -3.04 -4.80 -3.93
N GLU A 35 -1.82 -4.81 -4.50
CA GLU A 35 -1.10 -3.58 -4.83
C GLU A 35 -1.91 -2.71 -5.80
N SER A 36 -2.52 -3.30 -6.84
CA SER A 36 -3.33 -2.56 -7.81
C SER A 36 -4.58 -1.93 -7.17
N TRP A 37 -5.25 -2.63 -6.25
CA TRP A 37 -6.37 -2.06 -5.49
C TRP A 37 -5.92 -0.88 -4.65
N LYS A 38 -4.79 -1.02 -4.01
CA LYS A 38 -4.17 -0.02 -3.20
C LYS A 38 -3.79 1.23 -4.02
N GLU A 39 -3.11 1.06 -5.17
CA GLU A 39 -2.75 2.14 -6.09
C GLU A 39 -3.98 2.89 -6.64
N ARG A 40 -5.11 2.18 -6.82
CA ARG A 40 -6.39 2.76 -7.23
C ARG A 40 -7.16 3.42 -6.08
N GLY A 41 -6.66 3.35 -4.85
CA GLY A 41 -7.30 3.95 -3.68
C GLY A 41 -8.52 3.19 -3.17
N VAL A 42 -8.59 1.85 -3.38
CA VAL A 42 -9.65 1.02 -2.82
C VAL A 42 -9.49 0.95 -1.30
N PRO A 43 -10.46 1.44 -0.50
CA PRO A 43 -10.35 1.40 0.95
C PRO A 43 -10.32 -0.06 1.48
N LEU A 44 -9.57 -0.30 2.55
CA LEU A 44 -9.45 -1.64 3.14
C LEU A 44 -10.82 -2.29 3.40
N HIS A 45 -11.74 -1.56 4.06
CA HIS A 45 -13.06 -2.09 4.38
C HIS A 45 -13.89 -2.46 3.14
N VAL A 46 -13.69 -1.77 2.01
CA VAL A 46 -14.34 -2.09 0.72
C VAL A 46 -13.74 -3.37 0.14
N ALA A 47 -12.41 -3.49 0.16
CA ALA A 47 -11.72 -4.69 -0.30
C ALA A 47 -12.13 -5.92 0.53
N LEU A 48 -12.15 -5.79 1.86
CA LEU A 48 -12.56 -6.88 2.76
C LEU A 48 -14.02 -7.28 2.53
N ARG A 49 -14.93 -6.31 2.39
CA ARG A 49 -16.34 -6.55 2.10
C ARG A 49 -16.53 -7.29 0.77
N GLY A 50 -15.83 -6.89 -0.28
CA GLY A 50 -15.87 -7.56 -1.58
C GLY A 50 -15.34 -8.99 -1.53
N ILE A 51 -14.28 -9.24 -0.76
CA ILE A 51 -13.76 -10.60 -0.53
C ILE A 51 -14.80 -11.46 0.21
N GLU A 52 -15.33 -10.98 1.33
CA GLU A 52 -16.36 -11.70 2.11
C GLU A 52 -17.57 -12.04 1.24
N HIS A 53 -18.11 -11.09 0.47
CA HIS A 53 -19.26 -11.27 -0.39
C HIS A 53 -19.00 -12.27 -1.54
N SER A 54 -17.77 -12.27 -2.09
CA SER A 54 -17.36 -13.27 -3.08
C SER A 54 -17.40 -14.68 -2.52
N PHE A 55 -16.94 -14.88 -1.29
CA PHE A 55 -16.97 -16.18 -0.64
C PHE A 55 -18.39 -16.59 -0.22
N ASP A 56 -19.22 -15.68 0.27
CA ASP A 56 -20.63 -15.97 0.58
C ASP A 56 -21.37 -16.43 -0.66
N SER A 57 -21.17 -15.76 -1.80
CA SER A 57 -21.71 -16.15 -3.10
C SER A 57 -21.17 -17.51 -3.57
N TYR A 58 -19.91 -17.81 -3.29
CA TYR A 58 -19.29 -19.10 -3.59
C TYR A 58 -19.89 -20.23 -2.75
N GLU A 59 -20.04 -20.04 -1.45
CA GLU A 59 -20.58 -21.01 -0.50
C GLU A 59 -22.07 -21.32 -0.78
N ALA A 60 -22.83 -20.32 -1.24
CA ALA A 60 -24.21 -20.49 -1.67
C ALA A 60 -24.36 -21.37 -2.94
N ARG A 61 -23.31 -21.46 -3.76
CA ARG A 61 -23.30 -22.31 -4.96
C ARG A 61 -22.82 -23.72 -4.62
N LYS A 62 -23.56 -24.76 -5.00
CA LYS A 62 -23.21 -26.18 -4.75
C LYS A 62 -21.95 -26.68 -5.52
N HIS A 63 -21.01 -25.82 -5.89
CA HIS A 63 -19.85 -26.21 -6.67
C HIS A 63 -18.61 -26.44 -5.80
N LYS A 64 -18.01 -27.65 -5.95
CA LYS A 64 -16.88 -28.14 -5.15
C LYS A 64 -15.48 -27.70 -5.63
N ARG A 65 -15.34 -26.63 -6.36
CA ARG A 65 -14.01 -26.16 -6.77
C ARG A 65 -13.47 -25.17 -5.75
N THR A 66 -12.35 -25.48 -5.13
CA THR A 66 -11.68 -24.59 -4.16
C THR A 66 -11.24 -23.29 -4.84
N VAL A 67 -11.54 -22.15 -4.23
CA VAL A 67 -10.97 -20.84 -4.62
C VAL A 67 -9.45 -20.89 -4.40
N LYS A 68 -8.68 -20.66 -5.47
CA LYS A 68 -7.21 -20.80 -5.43
C LYS A 68 -6.49 -19.46 -5.31
N THR A 69 -7.02 -18.42 -5.91
CA THR A 69 -6.39 -17.11 -6.03
C THR A 69 -7.37 -16.01 -5.66
N LEU A 70 -6.84 -14.86 -5.22
CA LEU A 70 -7.61 -13.66 -4.89
C LEU A 70 -8.28 -13.05 -6.12
N LEU A 71 -7.80 -13.36 -7.35
CA LEU A 71 -8.43 -12.97 -8.60
C LEU A 71 -9.91 -13.37 -8.68
N TYR A 72 -10.31 -14.43 -7.96
CA TYR A 72 -11.71 -14.82 -7.86
C TYR A 72 -12.59 -13.72 -7.24
N CYS A 73 -12.03 -12.91 -6.35
CA CYS A 73 -12.74 -11.85 -5.65
C CYS A 73 -12.65 -10.50 -6.39
N GLN A 74 -11.87 -10.41 -7.46
CA GLN A 74 -11.56 -9.14 -8.12
C GLN A 74 -12.81 -8.41 -8.61
N GLU A 75 -13.69 -9.07 -9.34
CA GLU A 75 -14.91 -8.47 -9.89
C GLU A 75 -15.81 -7.89 -8.79
N GLU A 76 -15.95 -8.62 -7.68
CA GLU A 76 -16.78 -8.20 -6.56
C GLU A 76 -16.15 -7.00 -5.81
N VAL A 77 -14.84 -7.04 -5.57
CA VAL A 77 -14.14 -5.90 -4.94
C VAL A 77 -14.25 -4.65 -5.81
N GLU A 78 -14.10 -4.79 -7.13
CA GLU A 78 -14.24 -3.67 -8.06
C GLU A 78 -15.68 -3.15 -8.13
N ALA A 79 -16.69 -4.02 -8.07
CA ALA A 79 -18.11 -3.63 -8.00
C ALA A 79 -18.42 -2.89 -6.70
N GLN A 80 -17.96 -3.40 -5.56
CA GLN A 80 -18.11 -2.75 -4.25
C GLN A 80 -17.39 -1.40 -4.21
N TYR A 81 -16.26 -1.27 -4.90
CA TYR A 81 -15.54 0.00 -4.98
C TYR A 81 -16.28 1.01 -5.86
N ALA A 82 -16.85 0.59 -6.98
CA ALA A 82 -17.69 1.45 -7.81
C ALA A 82 -18.91 1.96 -7.04
N GLU A 83 -19.62 1.08 -6.33
CA GLU A 83 -20.76 1.43 -5.47
C GLU A 83 -20.36 2.42 -4.37
N TRP A 84 -19.20 2.19 -3.75
CA TRP A 84 -18.65 3.10 -2.73
C TRP A 84 -18.34 4.48 -3.31
N LEU A 85 -17.78 4.56 -4.54
CA LEU A 85 -17.55 5.84 -5.22
C LEU A 85 -18.87 6.56 -5.55
N GLU A 86 -19.87 5.83 -6.06
CA GLU A 86 -21.20 6.38 -6.37
C GLU A 86 -21.92 6.89 -5.11
N SER A 87 -21.82 6.17 -3.99
CA SER A 87 -22.41 6.61 -2.72
C SER A 87 -21.83 7.92 -2.22
N ARG A 88 -20.56 8.21 -2.56
CA ARG A 88 -19.90 9.49 -2.23
C ARG A 88 -20.28 10.63 -3.18
N ILE A 89 -20.63 10.32 -4.42
CA ILE A 89 -21.10 11.30 -5.39
C ILE A 89 -22.60 11.64 -5.12
N GLY A 90 -23.39 10.64 -4.72
CA GLY A 90 -24.83 10.81 -4.46
C GLY A 90 -25.16 11.47 -3.12
N SER A 91 -24.21 11.58 -2.17
CA SER A 91 -24.44 12.28 -0.90
C SER A 91 -24.39 13.81 -1.00
N HIS A 92 -24.34 14.36 -2.23
CA HIS A 92 -24.34 15.80 -2.46
C HIS A 92 -25.74 16.39 -2.77
N ASP A 93 -26.80 15.56 -2.89
CA ASP A 93 -28.14 16.05 -3.24
C ASP A 93 -29.25 15.40 -2.40
N GLU A 94 -29.34 15.60 -1.14
CA GLU A 94 -30.55 15.52 -0.30
C GLU A 94 -30.20 15.29 1.16
N SER A 95 -29.98 16.35 1.89
CA SER A 95 -30.47 16.42 3.29
C SER A 95 -30.54 17.88 3.73
N ASP A 96 -31.76 18.38 3.66
CA ASP A 96 -32.21 19.55 4.37
C ASP A 96 -32.12 19.27 5.89
N GLY A 97 -31.36 20.11 6.60
CA GLY A 97 -31.61 20.39 7.99
C GLY A 97 -30.96 19.53 9.08
N VAL A 98 -29.63 19.41 9.13
CA VAL A 98 -28.86 19.45 10.37
C VAL A 98 -27.55 20.16 10.06
N GLN A 99 -27.31 21.31 10.73
CA GLN A 99 -26.04 22.01 10.68
C GLN A 99 -24.98 21.18 11.40
N GLU A 100 -24.41 20.19 10.71
CA GLU A 100 -23.05 19.77 10.99
C GLU A 100 -22.14 20.77 10.30
N GLU A 101 -21.35 21.47 11.09
CA GLU A 101 -20.33 22.40 10.60
C GLU A 101 -19.55 21.73 9.49
N GLU A 102 -19.71 22.20 8.25
CA GLU A 102 -18.91 21.79 7.10
C GLU A 102 -17.45 22.07 7.41
N SER A 103 -16.76 21.09 7.95
CA SER A 103 -15.31 21.09 7.96
C SER A 103 -14.84 21.04 6.50
N PRO A 104 -14.09 22.03 6.03
CA PRO A 104 -13.66 22.12 4.62
C PRO A 104 -12.62 21.04 4.24
N ASP A 105 -12.37 20.09 5.11
CA ASP A 105 -11.39 19.01 4.91
C ASP A 105 -12.04 17.83 4.20
N LYS A 106 -12.02 17.84 2.86
CA LYS A 106 -12.44 16.71 2.01
C LYS A 106 -11.48 15.52 2.09
N SER A 107 -10.58 15.49 3.06
CA SER A 107 -9.66 14.39 3.30
C SER A 107 -10.43 13.19 3.89
N PRO A 108 -10.20 11.96 3.40
CA PRO A 108 -10.74 10.75 4.02
C PRO A 108 -10.14 10.49 5.42
N PHE A 109 -9.11 11.23 5.81
CA PHE A 109 -8.42 11.09 7.08
C PHE A 109 -8.47 12.40 7.87
N SER A 110 -8.65 12.33 9.19
CA SER A 110 -8.54 13.51 10.05
C SER A 110 -7.09 14.03 10.03
N ARG A 111 -6.94 15.36 10.18
CA ARG A 111 -5.62 16.02 10.22
C ARG A 111 -4.69 15.37 11.27
N ASP A 112 -5.21 15.06 12.45
CA ASP A 112 -4.43 14.49 13.54
C ASP A 112 -3.87 13.10 13.18
N VAL A 113 -4.66 12.26 12.53
CA VAL A 113 -4.23 10.92 12.08
C VAL A 113 -3.10 11.02 11.05
N VAL A 114 -3.20 11.99 10.12
CA VAL A 114 -2.14 12.25 9.13
C VAL A 114 -0.86 12.74 9.81
N LEU A 115 -0.97 13.69 10.74
CA LEU A 115 0.18 14.24 11.48
C LEU A 115 0.87 13.17 12.35
N ASP A 116 0.10 12.30 12.99
CA ASP A 116 0.63 11.17 13.76
C ASP A 116 1.39 10.19 12.86
N HIS A 117 0.85 9.92 11.68
CA HIS A 117 1.53 9.06 10.70
C HIS A 117 2.86 9.67 10.24
N LEU A 118 2.85 10.95 9.85
CA LEU A 118 4.07 11.67 9.47
C LEU A 118 5.09 11.71 10.62
N GLY A 119 4.62 11.88 11.85
CA GLY A 119 5.46 11.82 13.06
C GLY A 119 6.15 10.46 13.25
N ARG A 120 5.41 9.37 13.03
CA ARG A 120 5.98 8.00 13.08
C ARG A 120 7.02 7.78 11.99
N LEU A 121 6.74 8.22 10.76
CA LEU A 121 7.69 8.13 9.65
C LEU A 121 8.96 8.92 9.94
N LEU A 122 8.85 10.16 10.44
CA LEU A 122 10.00 10.98 10.84
C LEU A 122 10.88 10.29 11.87
N LYS A 123 10.27 9.68 12.88
CA LYS A 123 10.99 8.92 13.91
C LYS A 123 11.74 7.74 13.30
N SER A 124 11.08 6.95 12.46
CA SER A 124 11.72 5.82 11.76
C SER A 124 12.90 6.26 10.90
N PHE A 125 12.75 7.34 10.13
CA PHE A 125 13.84 7.83 9.29
C PHE A 125 15.00 8.40 10.10
N ALA A 126 14.73 9.07 11.21
CA ALA A 126 15.77 9.57 12.11
C ALA A 126 16.55 8.42 12.76
N GLU A 127 15.86 7.35 13.17
CA GLU A 127 16.49 6.14 13.72
C GLU A 127 17.37 5.44 12.67
N LEU A 128 16.87 5.28 11.45
CA LEU A 128 17.60 4.66 10.35
C LEU A 128 18.83 5.50 9.94
N ALA A 129 18.70 6.82 9.87
CA ALA A 129 19.82 7.70 9.53
C ALA A 129 20.90 7.72 10.62
N ALA A 130 20.52 7.48 11.88
CA ALA A 130 21.45 7.39 13.02
C ALA A 130 22.14 6.02 13.10
N ASP A 131 21.70 5.01 12.36
CA ASP A 131 22.29 3.67 12.36
C ASP A 131 23.73 3.74 11.80
N PRO A 132 24.76 3.32 12.57
CA PRO A 132 26.15 3.31 12.10
C PRO A 132 26.40 2.40 10.89
N LEU A 133 25.51 1.43 10.66
CA LEU A 133 25.57 0.53 9.49
C LEU A 133 25.13 1.20 8.20
N GLN A 134 24.36 2.27 8.28
CA GLN A 134 23.94 3.06 7.12
C GLN A 134 25.06 4.03 6.74
N GLN A 135 25.59 3.89 5.52
CA GLN A 135 26.69 4.71 5.01
C GLN A 135 26.42 5.13 3.55
N GLY A 136 27.15 6.16 3.10
CA GLY A 136 27.12 6.62 1.71
C GLY A 136 25.78 7.22 1.27
N GLU A 137 25.41 6.96 0.01
CA GLU A 137 24.23 7.56 -0.65
C GLU A 137 22.90 7.28 0.08
N LEU A 138 22.76 6.11 0.70
CA LEU A 138 21.52 5.79 1.41
C LEU A 138 21.36 6.64 2.68
N LYS A 139 22.44 6.83 3.44
CA LYS A 139 22.40 7.70 4.63
C LYS A 139 22.04 9.13 4.26
N GLU A 140 22.69 9.68 3.23
CA GLU A 140 22.38 11.03 2.75
C GLU A 140 20.93 11.16 2.26
N ALA A 141 20.41 10.13 1.60
CA ALA A 141 19.02 10.09 1.15
C ALA A 141 18.02 10.00 2.32
N LEU A 142 18.34 9.23 3.37
CA LEU A 142 17.54 9.14 4.59
C LEU A 142 17.49 10.47 5.35
N GLU A 143 18.63 11.13 5.52
CA GLU A 143 18.75 12.45 6.16
C GLU A 143 17.96 13.50 5.36
N ARG A 144 18.09 13.49 4.04
CA ARG A 144 17.33 14.38 3.15
C ARG A 144 15.84 14.10 3.21
N ALA A 145 15.43 12.82 3.20
CA ALA A 145 14.02 12.43 3.32
C ALA A 145 13.42 12.90 4.64
N ALA A 146 14.16 12.74 5.75
CA ALA A 146 13.73 13.22 7.07
C ALA A 146 13.53 14.74 7.08
N SER A 147 14.49 15.50 6.51
CA SER A 147 14.40 16.97 6.44
C SER A 147 13.20 17.43 5.62
N LEU A 148 13.02 16.87 4.43
CA LEU A 148 11.89 17.21 3.55
C LEU A 148 10.55 16.77 4.15
N LEU A 149 10.52 15.66 4.88
CA LEU A 149 9.32 15.18 5.55
C LEU A 149 8.88 16.12 6.69
N VAL A 150 9.85 16.76 7.39
CA VAL A 150 9.55 17.83 8.36
C VAL A 150 8.87 19.01 7.66
N GLU A 151 9.44 19.47 6.54
CA GLU A 151 8.88 20.60 5.78
C GLU A 151 7.44 20.29 5.29
N VAL A 152 7.23 19.09 4.73
CA VAL A 152 5.94 18.63 4.24
C VAL A 152 4.91 18.50 5.38
N ARG A 153 5.33 18.00 6.53
CA ARG A 153 4.50 17.92 7.74
C ARG A 153 4.10 19.30 8.23
N ASP A 154 5.08 20.22 8.35
CA ASP A 154 4.83 21.57 8.86
C ASP A 154 3.94 22.36 7.88
N GLU A 155 4.12 22.18 6.54
CA GLU A 155 3.23 22.77 5.53
C GLU A 155 1.80 22.23 5.71
N TYR A 156 1.62 20.92 5.89
CA TYR A 156 0.31 20.30 6.09
C TYR A 156 -0.34 20.73 7.41
N GLU A 157 0.43 20.82 8.51
CA GLU A 157 -0.03 21.25 9.82
C GLU A 157 -0.51 22.70 9.83
N ASN A 158 0.18 23.59 9.11
CA ASN A 158 -0.13 25.03 9.08
C ASN A 158 -1.08 25.44 7.96
N ALA A 159 -1.45 24.51 7.06
CA ALA A 159 -2.35 24.83 5.97
C ALA A 159 -3.77 25.13 6.49
N ALA A 160 -4.38 26.20 6.00
CA ALA A 160 -5.78 26.53 6.31
C ALA A 160 -6.73 25.47 5.77
N GLN A 161 -6.41 24.91 4.60
CA GLN A 161 -7.10 23.78 3.99
C GLN A 161 -6.04 22.74 3.57
N PRO A 162 -5.81 21.69 4.39
CA PRO A 162 -4.83 20.67 4.08
C PRO A 162 -5.25 19.87 2.83
N ASP A 163 -4.32 19.76 1.88
CA ASP A 163 -4.51 18.97 0.65
C ASP A 163 -3.76 17.64 0.76
N THR A 164 -4.51 16.58 1.08
CA THR A 164 -3.95 15.22 1.17
C THR A 164 -3.42 14.68 -0.14
N ARG A 165 -3.95 15.15 -1.28
CA ARG A 165 -3.45 14.75 -2.60
C ARG A 165 -2.06 15.33 -2.84
N LYS A 166 -1.89 16.65 -2.56
CA LYS A 166 -0.59 17.32 -2.66
C LYS A 166 0.43 16.67 -1.72
N LEU A 167 0.00 16.32 -0.51
CA LEU A 167 0.82 15.59 0.46
C LEU A 167 1.27 14.23 -0.11
N GLU A 168 0.34 13.43 -0.64
CA GLU A 168 0.66 12.12 -1.21
C GLU A 168 1.60 12.23 -2.43
N GLU A 169 1.44 13.25 -3.27
CA GLU A 169 2.37 13.53 -4.38
C GLU A 169 3.80 13.81 -3.87
N SER A 170 3.92 14.58 -2.78
CA SER A 170 5.19 14.87 -2.12
C SER A 170 5.83 13.61 -1.53
N LEU A 171 5.05 12.81 -0.79
CA LEU A 171 5.49 11.52 -0.23
C LEU A 171 5.93 10.55 -1.32
N THR A 172 5.19 10.47 -2.42
CA THR A 172 5.57 9.66 -3.61
C THR A 172 6.91 10.10 -4.20
N GLY A 173 7.17 11.41 -4.25
CA GLY A 173 8.45 11.96 -4.70
C GLY A 173 9.61 11.52 -3.82
N LEU A 174 9.44 11.62 -2.50
CA LEU A 174 10.42 11.16 -1.51
C LEU A 174 10.63 9.63 -1.59
N ASP A 175 9.56 8.88 -1.76
CA ASP A 175 9.60 7.41 -1.88
C ASP A 175 10.44 6.96 -3.09
N ARG A 176 10.31 7.65 -4.23
CA ARG A 176 11.14 7.39 -5.42
C ARG A 176 12.61 7.71 -5.20
N MET A 177 12.90 8.84 -4.53
CA MET A 177 14.28 9.22 -4.19
C MET A 177 14.95 8.15 -3.32
N LEU A 178 14.23 7.63 -2.33
CA LEU A 178 14.74 6.55 -1.47
C LEU A 178 14.93 5.24 -2.24
N ASP A 179 14.02 4.86 -3.13
CA ASP A 179 14.16 3.66 -3.97
C ASP A 179 15.43 3.73 -4.83
N ASP A 180 15.73 4.89 -5.40
CA ASP A 180 16.94 5.10 -6.20
C ASP A 180 18.21 4.99 -5.33
N ALA A 181 18.22 5.58 -4.12
CA ALA A 181 19.32 5.48 -3.19
C ALA A 181 19.55 4.04 -2.68
N ILE A 182 18.48 3.33 -2.34
CA ILE A 182 18.52 1.92 -1.94
C ILE A 182 19.16 1.08 -3.04
N ARG A 183 18.72 1.28 -4.29
CA ARG A 183 19.22 0.52 -5.44
C ARG A 183 20.69 0.73 -5.71
N LYS A 184 21.20 1.93 -5.45
CA LYS A 184 22.63 2.28 -5.61
C LYS A 184 23.49 1.81 -4.43
N SER A 185 22.91 1.71 -3.25
CA SER A 185 23.64 1.38 -2.03
C SER A 185 23.73 -0.13 -1.75
N ILE A 186 22.92 -0.94 -2.42
CA ILE A 186 22.97 -2.39 -2.23
C ILE A 186 24.21 -2.98 -2.93
N PRO A 187 25.00 -3.84 -2.26
CA PRO A 187 26.07 -4.56 -2.91
C PRO A 187 25.57 -5.48 -4.03
N ASP A 188 26.30 -5.54 -5.16
CA ASP A 188 25.94 -6.33 -6.34
C ASP A 188 25.64 -7.80 -6.03
N VAL A 189 26.34 -8.38 -5.08
CA VAL A 189 26.13 -9.78 -4.64
C VAL A 189 24.72 -9.95 -4.06
N HIS A 190 24.30 -9.02 -3.19
CA HIS A 190 22.96 -9.06 -2.57
C HIS A 190 21.87 -8.72 -3.58
N LEU A 191 22.10 -7.74 -4.46
CA LEU A 191 21.17 -7.39 -5.53
C LEU A 191 20.92 -8.60 -6.46
N THR A 192 21.97 -9.32 -6.82
CA THR A 192 21.88 -10.53 -7.66
C THR A 192 21.12 -11.64 -6.95
N ALA A 193 21.41 -11.86 -5.66
CA ALA A 193 20.71 -12.86 -4.85
C ALA A 193 19.21 -12.57 -4.74
N ILE A 194 18.83 -11.34 -4.39
CA ILE A 194 17.44 -10.90 -4.28
C ILE A 194 16.74 -11.00 -5.64
N THR A 195 17.40 -10.58 -6.73
CA THR A 195 16.82 -10.66 -8.06
C THR A 195 16.56 -12.11 -8.47
N THR A 196 17.50 -13.01 -8.19
CA THR A 196 17.36 -14.45 -8.48
C THR A 196 16.23 -15.07 -7.66
N GLU A 197 16.09 -14.69 -6.39
CA GLU A 197 14.98 -15.14 -5.53
C GLU A 197 13.63 -14.69 -6.10
N VAL A 198 13.50 -13.40 -6.44
CA VAL A 198 12.28 -12.82 -7.04
C VAL A 198 11.92 -13.54 -8.34
N GLU A 199 12.89 -13.78 -9.22
CA GLU A 199 12.66 -14.48 -10.49
C GLU A 199 12.26 -15.94 -10.26
N SER A 200 12.85 -16.60 -9.27
CA SER A 200 12.48 -17.96 -8.89
C SER A 200 11.03 -18.03 -8.38
N GLN A 201 10.63 -17.08 -7.54
CA GLN A 201 9.26 -16.98 -7.02
C GLN A 201 8.25 -16.72 -8.14
N LEU A 202 8.59 -15.89 -9.14
CA LEU A 202 7.71 -15.54 -10.25
C LEU A 202 7.70 -16.55 -11.40
N LYS A 203 8.69 -17.43 -11.47
CA LYS A 203 8.85 -18.41 -12.56
C LYS A 203 7.59 -19.26 -12.83
N PRO A 204 6.86 -19.79 -11.82
CA PRO A 204 5.65 -20.57 -12.05
C PRO A 204 4.53 -19.78 -12.73
N TYR A 205 4.50 -18.47 -12.54
CA TYR A 205 3.42 -17.58 -12.98
C TYR A 205 3.68 -16.95 -14.35
N LYS A 206 4.93 -16.97 -14.83
CA LYS A 206 5.36 -16.34 -16.09
C LYS A 206 4.51 -16.75 -17.33
N ARG A 207 3.97 -17.97 -17.33
CA ARG A 207 3.14 -18.50 -18.44
C ARG A 207 1.67 -18.09 -18.34
N HIS A 208 1.24 -17.59 -17.18
CA HIS A 208 -0.15 -17.26 -16.87
C HIS A 208 -0.39 -15.76 -16.75
N MET A 209 0.66 -14.96 -16.83
CA MET A 209 0.60 -13.50 -16.79
C MET A 209 0.94 -12.95 -18.17
N ASP A 210 0.30 -11.84 -18.54
CA ASP A 210 0.79 -11.06 -19.65
C ASP A 210 2.17 -10.43 -19.32
N LYS A 211 2.89 -10.01 -20.34
CA LYS A 211 4.26 -9.52 -20.17
C LYS A 211 4.33 -8.27 -19.30
N THR A 212 3.36 -7.36 -19.42
CA THR A 212 3.33 -6.09 -18.69
C THR A 212 3.07 -6.35 -17.20
N ALA A 213 2.05 -7.18 -16.89
CA ALA A 213 1.75 -7.57 -15.52
C ALA A 213 2.91 -8.31 -14.86
N TYR A 214 3.60 -9.20 -15.59
CA TYR A 214 4.78 -9.89 -15.08
C TYR A 214 5.92 -8.92 -14.71
N GLU A 215 6.25 -7.97 -15.59
CA GLU A 215 7.32 -7.00 -15.34
C GLU A 215 6.96 -6.04 -14.20
N GLN A 216 5.70 -5.62 -14.11
CA GLN A 216 5.22 -4.80 -12.99
C GLN A 216 5.34 -5.55 -11.66
N THR A 217 4.84 -6.78 -11.61
CA THR A 217 4.92 -7.63 -10.41
C THR A 217 6.37 -7.88 -10.00
N ARG A 218 7.24 -8.17 -10.98
CA ARG A 218 8.68 -8.35 -10.74
C ARG A 218 9.32 -7.09 -10.15
N THR A 219 9.01 -5.94 -10.72
CA THR A 219 9.54 -4.65 -10.25
C THR A 219 9.07 -4.33 -8.84
N ASN A 220 7.79 -4.51 -8.56
CA ASN A 220 7.22 -4.24 -7.25
C ASN A 220 7.77 -5.20 -6.17
N LEU A 221 7.88 -6.49 -6.49
CA LEU A 221 8.44 -7.47 -5.57
C LEU A 221 9.92 -7.21 -5.30
N LEU A 222 10.70 -6.86 -6.33
CA LEU A 222 12.11 -6.49 -6.18
C LEU A 222 12.25 -5.25 -5.29
N ARG A 223 11.47 -4.19 -5.53
CA ARG A 223 11.44 -2.98 -4.72
C ARG A 223 11.12 -3.29 -3.26
N LYS A 224 10.12 -4.13 -3.01
CA LYS A 224 9.75 -4.58 -1.66
C LYS A 224 10.93 -5.26 -0.97
N ARG A 225 11.58 -6.24 -1.62
CA ARG A 225 12.73 -6.97 -1.05
C ARG A 225 13.93 -6.09 -0.77
N LEU A 226 14.20 -5.11 -1.64
CA LEU A 226 15.27 -4.15 -1.43
C LEU A 226 15.03 -3.26 -0.22
N ARG A 227 13.79 -2.82 0.00
CA ARG A 227 13.40 -2.05 1.19
C ARG A 227 13.47 -2.88 2.47
N GLU A 228 13.00 -4.12 2.43
CA GLU A 228 13.13 -5.07 3.54
C GLU A 228 14.59 -5.31 3.94
N TYR A 229 15.52 -5.34 2.96
CA TYR A 229 16.95 -5.51 3.22
C TYR A 229 17.56 -4.37 4.04
N PHE A 230 17.08 -3.13 3.83
CA PHE A 230 17.57 -1.94 4.54
C PHE A 230 16.60 -1.47 5.64
N ASP A 231 15.52 -2.18 5.87
CA ASP A 231 14.45 -1.84 6.83
C ASP A 231 13.84 -0.45 6.61
N VAL A 232 13.83 0.04 5.34
CA VAL A 232 13.32 1.37 4.99
C VAL A 232 11.82 1.32 4.74
N PRO A 233 11.01 2.03 5.57
CA PRO A 233 9.57 2.07 5.40
C PRO A 233 9.17 2.82 4.12
N ARG A 234 7.97 2.53 3.63
CA ARG A 234 7.38 3.28 2.53
C ARG A 234 6.74 4.58 3.00
N LEU A 235 6.82 5.59 2.13
CA LEU A 235 6.23 6.90 2.34
C LEU A 235 4.92 7.00 1.55
N SER A 236 3.78 6.84 2.24
CA SER A 236 2.45 7.09 1.66
C SER A 236 1.42 7.20 2.77
N LEU A 237 0.40 8.05 2.59
CA LEU A 237 -0.78 8.11 3.45
C LEU A 237 -1.61 6.83 3.42
N PHE A 238 -1.33 6.01 2.46
CA PHE A 238 -1.97 4.72 2.27
C PHE A 238 -1.66 3.73 3.42
N TYR A 239 -0.59 4.00 4.18
CA TYR A 239 -0.15 3.21 5.32
C TYR A 239 -0.59 3.80 6.67
N LEU A 240 -1.58 4.69 6.64
CA LEU A 240 -2.27 5.27 7.79
C LEU A 240 -3.03 4.26 8.62
#